data_e0b35aee6d50cc699df75046a4839b5e
#
_entry.id   e0b35aee6d50cc699df75046a4839b5e
#
_cell.length_a   1.000
_cell.length_b   1.000
_cell.length_c   1.000
_cell.angle_alpha   90.00
_cell.angle_beta   90.00
_cell.angle_gamma   90.00
#
_symmetry.space_group_name_H-M   'P 1'
#
loop_
_entity.id
_entity.type
_entity.pdbx_description
1 polymer ?
#
loop_
_entity_poly.entity_id
_entity_poly.type
_entity_poly.pdbx_seq_one_letter_code
_entity_poly.pdbx_strand_id
1 'polypeptide(L)'
;MGKLGKVLSLARQIKTEQGVCLVTQFYEIFYLYVSRGLGPFLYFEASLWRRDLSLAEKKRFMNAAQYSARIDQLNPREYRKFAQHKLAEKSLLTLMGFPTPTFIGFYSEEGGSDTKGISLDTLDSLEALLCKYENHVVCFKMAEGWGGEGFTAAKISKTAEGL
;
A
#
# COMPACT_ATOMS: atom_id res chain seq x y z
N MET A 1 0.63 26.19 -5.49
CA MET A 1 2.08 26.18 -5.79
C MET A 1 2.30 25.27 -7.01
N GLY A 2 2.90 25.77 -8.08
CA GLY A 2 3.15 24.99 -9.31
C GLY A 2 4.20 23.88 -9.09
N LYS A 3 4.26 22.91 -10.02
CA LYS A 3 5.21 21.77 -9.96
C LYS A 3 6.68 22.21 -9.74
N LEU A 4 7.10 23.27 -10.40
CA LEU A 4 8.47 23.82 -10.27
C LEU A 4 8.72 24.36 -8.86
N GLY A 5 7.75 25.09 -8.30
CA GLY A 5 7.86 25.59 -6.91
C GLY A 5 7.98 24.46 -5.88
N LYS A 6 7.29 23.35 -6.09
CA LYS A 6 7.40 22.18 -5.22
C LYS A 6 8.79 21.52 -5.31
N VAL A 7 9.33 21.38 -6.51
CA VAL A 7 10.71 20.88 -6.74
C VAL A 7 11.75 21.74 -6.03
N LEU A 8 11.64 23.07 -6.16
CA LEU A 8 12.56 24.01 -5.52
C LEU A 8 12.46 23.96 -3.99
N SER A 9 11.25 23.82 -3.46
CA SER A 9 11.02 23.65 -2.00
C SER A 9 11.70 22.39 -1.48
N LEU A 10 11.49 21.25 -2.14
CA LEU A 10 12.14 19.98 -1.79
C LEU A 10 13.67 20.07 -1.87
N ALA A 11 14.20 20.69 -2.93
CA ALA A 11 15.65 20.87 -3.08
C ALA A 11 16.25 21.72 -1.95
N ARG A 12 15.57 22.77 -1.53
CA ARG A 12 15.99 23.61 -0.40
C ARG A 12 15.93 22.85 0.94
N GLN A 13 14.89 22.08 1.15
CA GLN A 13 14.75 21.23 2.33
C GLN A 13 15.93 20.24 2.42
N ILE A 14 16.22 19.50 1.36
CA ILE A 14 17.35 18.55 1.33
C ILE A 14 18.70 19.27 1.53
N LYS A 15 18.86 20.49 0.98
CA LYS A 15 20.05 21.28 1.27
C LYS A 15 20.20 21.59 2.75
N THR A 16 19.11 21.98 3.41
CA THR A 16 19.12 22.37 4.83
C THR A 16 19.30 21.15 5.75
N GLU A 17 18.59 20.06 5.48
CA GLU A 17 18.57 18.88 6.35
C GLU A 17 19.75 17.95 6.13
N GLN A 18 20.20 17.81 4.87
CA GLN A 18 21.18 16.81 4.45
C GLN A 18 22.49 17.40 3.91
N GLY A 19 22.55 18.72 3.81
CA GLY A 19 23.75 19.43 3.34
C GLY A 19 24.08 19.24 1.85
N VAL A 20 23.16 18.69 1.04
CA VAL A 20 23.40 18.48 -0.39
C VAL A 20 23.22 19.77 -1.16
N CYS A 21 24.28 20.23 -1.85
CA CYS A 21 24.26 21.49 -2.59
C CYS A 21 23.20 21.50 -3.70
N LEU A 22 22.51 22.64 -3.88
CA LEU A 22 21.49 22.78 -4.93
C LEU A 22 22.04 22.51 -6.33
N VAL A 23 23.25 22.98 -6.61
CA VAL A 23 23.91 22.79 -7.93
C VAL A 23 24.05 21.27 -8.21
N THR A 24 24.50 20.51 -7.23
CA THR A 24 24.63 19.05 -7.34
C THR A 24 23.27 18.40 -7.59
N GLN A 25 22.24 18.78 -6.82
CA GLN A 25 20.90 18.22 -6.99
C GLN A 25 20.34 18.50 -8.39
N PHE A 26 20.42 19.74 -8.88
CA PHE A 26 19.92 20.10 -10.21
C PHE A 26 20.73 19.46 -11.35
N TYR A 27 22.05 19.35 -11.19
CA TYR A 27 22.89 18.61 -12.14
C TYR A 27 22.47 17.13 -12.21
N GLU A 28 22.32 16.46 -11.07
CA GLU A 28 21.90 15.07 -11.02
C GLU A 28 20.50 14.85 -11.57
N ILE A 29 19.54 15.71 -11.21
CA ILE A 29 18.17 15.68 -11.76
C ILE A 29 18.20 15.80 -13.29
N PHE A 30 18.92 16.78 -13.82
CA PHE A 30 19.03 16.97 -15.27
C PHE A 30 19.68 15.77 -15.95
N TYR A 31 20.79 15.29 -15.41
CA TYR A 31 21.51 14.13 -15.95
C TYR A 31 20.66 12.87 -15.94
N LEU A 32 19.99 12.58 -14.84
CA LEU A 32 19.12 11.42 -14.71
C LEU A 32 17.87 11.53 -15.60
N TYR A 33 17.33 12.71 -15.75
CA TYR A 33 16.21 12.95 -16.65
C TYR A 33 16.59 12.69 -18.12
N VAL A 34 17.68 13.28 -18.59
CA VAL A 34 18.13 13.12 -19.99
C VAL A 34 18.57 11.66 -20.26
N SER A 35 19.29 11.03 -19.33
CA SER A 35 19.86 9.70 -19.55
C SER A 35 18.89 8.56 -19.32
N ARG A 36 17.86 8.72 -18.47
CA ARG A 36 16.97 7.62 -18.03
C ARG A 36 15.49 8.00 -17.91
N GLY A 37 15.13 9.26 -18.16
CA GLY A 37 13.76 9.75 -17.98
C GLY A 37 13.30 9.78 -16.51
N LEU A 38 14.25 9.84 -15.55
CA LEU A 38 13.94 9.94 -14.13
C LEU A 38 13.63 11.39 -13.78
N GLY A 39 12.35 11.67 -13.53
CA GLY A 39 11.88 13.02 -13.24
C GLY A 39 12.29 13.53 -11.86
N PRO A 40 12.21 14.86 -11.63
CA PRO A 40 12.64 15.49 -10.39
C PRO A 40 11.85 14.99 -9.16
N PHE A 41 10.58 14.63 -9.29
CA PHE A 41 9.83 14.10 -8.17
C PHE A 41 10.37 12.74 -7.73
N LEU A 42 10.66 11.85 -8.67
CA LEU A 42 11.25 10.54 -8.36
C LEU A 42 12.65 10.71 -7.70
N TYR A 43 13.43 11.72 -8.09
CA TYR A 43 14.71 12.02 -7.48
C TYR A 43 14.57 12.27 -5.96
N PHE A 44 13.54 12.99 -5.54
CA PHE A 44 13.27 13.25 -4.12
C PHE A 44 12.58 12.08 -3.42
N GLU A 45 11.57 11.48 -4.02
CA GLU A 45 10.80 10.37 -3.45
C GLU A 45 11.67 9.13 -3.20
N ALA A 46 12.54 8.79 -4.16
CA ALA A 46 13.45 7.65 -4.05
C ALA A 46 14.78 8.01 -3.35
N SER A 47 14.88 9.21 -2.77
CA SER A 47 16.08 9.69 -2.08
C SER A 47 17.36 9.57 -2.90
N LEU A 48 17.29 9.83 -4.22
CA LEU A 48 18.44 9.76 -5.13
C LEU A 48 19.48 10.87 -4.87
N TRP A 49 19.15 11.87 -4.05
CA TRP A 49 20.07 12.90 -3.57
C TRP A 49 21.12 12.37 -2.59
N ARG A 50 20.98 11.15 -2.10
CA ARG A 50 21.93 10.53 -1.16
C ARG A 50 23.34 10.44 -1.76
N ARG A 51 24.35 10.77 -0.94
CA ARG A 51 25.75 10.83 -1.36
C ARG A 51 26.43 9.46 -1.37
N ASP A 52 25.88 8.47 -0.68
CA ASP A 52 26.35 7.08 -0.68
C ASP A 52 25.95 6.32 -1.96
N LEU A 53 25.05 6.89 -2.78
CA LEU A 53 24.70 6.34 -4.08
C LEU A 53 25.53 6.99 -5.19
N SER A 54 26.25 6.18 -5.94
CA SER A 54 26.93 6.60 -7.17
C SER A 54 25.91 6.93 -8.27
N LEU A 55 26.29 7.74 -9.25
CA LEU A 55 25.44 8.02 -10.43
C LEU A 55 25.08 6.73 -11.20
N ALA A 56 25.94 5.73 -11.21
CA ALA A 56 25.65 4.45 -11.84
C ALA A 56 24.53 3.71 -11.13
N GLU A 57 24.49 3.72 -9.80
CA GLU A 57 23.40 3.13 -9.01
C GLU A 57 22.11 3.91 -9.18
N LYS A 58 22.16 5.26 -9.14
CA LYS A 58 21.00 6.11 -9.39
C LYS A 58 20.37 5.84 -10.77
N LYS A 59 21.17 5.53 -11.79
CA LYS A 59 20.70 5.16 -13.14
C LYS A 59 19.99 3.79 -13.22
N ARG A 60 20.12 2.93 -12.21
CA ARG A 60 19.39 1.64 -12.16
C ARG A 60 17.93 1.79 -11.77
N PHE A 61 17.54 2.94 -11.23
CA PHE A 61 16.13 3.21 -10.93
C PHE A 61 15.31 3.27 -12.21
N MET A 62 14.08 2.81 -12.12
CA MET A 62 13.11 2.84 -13.22
C MET A 62 12.23 4.08 -13.12
N ASN A 63 11.92 4.70 -14.24
CA ASN A 63 10.86 5.70 -14.29
C ASN A 63 9.47 5.02 -14.23
N ALA A 64 8.39 5.79 -14.04
CA ALA A 64 7.04 5.26 -13.90
C ALA A 64 6.60 4.36 -15.07
N ALA A 65 6.96 4.72 -16.32
CA ALA A 65 6.60 3.92 -17.50
C ALA A 65 7.35 2.59 -17.54
N GLN A 66 8.65 2.60 -17.25
CA GLN A 66 9.46 1.38 -17.17
C GLN A 66 8.98 0.46 -16.03
N TYR A 67 8.65 1.04 -14.88
CA TYR A 67 8.10 0.30 -13.74
C TYR A 67 6.76 -0.34 -14.11
N SER A 68 5.82 0.42 -14.69
CA SER A 68 4.53 -0.11 -15.12
C SER A 68 4.68 -1.24 -16.12
N ALA A 69 5.53 -1.08 -17.15
CA ALA A 69 5.78 -2.11 -18.14
C ALA A 69 6.37 -3.39 -17.49
N ARG A 70 7.28 -3.21 -16.51
CA ARG A 70 7.86 -4.37 -15.79
C ARG A 70 6.84 -5.07 -14.91
N ILE A 71 5.98 -4.31 -14.22
CA ILE A 71 4.88 -4.89 -13.44
C ILE A 71 3.89 -5.63 -14.33
N ASP A 72 3.56 -5.09 -15.49
CA ASP A 72 2.65 -5.75 -16.46
C ASP A 72 3.21 -7.08 -16.97
N GLN A 73 4.53 -7.19 -17.13
CA GLN A 73 5.19 -8.47 -17.50
C GLN A 73 5.18 -9.49 -16.34
N LEU A 74 5.43 -9.04 -15.10
CA LEU A 74 5.54 -9.92 -13.93
C LEU A 74 4.17 -10.33 -13.39
N ASN A 75 3.19 -9.44 -13.49
CA ASN A 75 1.82 -9.61 -12.99
C ASN A 75 0.84 -9.28 -14.11
N PRO A 76 0.51 -10.24 -14.99
CA PRO A 76 -0.50 -10.05 -16.01
C PRO A 76 -1.79 -9.49 -15.45
N ARG A 77 -2.43 -8.57 -16.19
CA ARG A 77 -3.59 -7.81 -15.70
C ARG A 77 -4.77 -8.68 -15.30
N GLU A 78 -4.93 -9.82 -15.96
CA GLU A 78 -5.98 -10.83 -15.73
C GLU A 78 -5.91 -11.38 -14.29
N TYR A 79 -4.71 -11.50 -13.74
CA TYR A 79 -4.52 -12.05 -12.39
C TYR A 79 -4.52 -11.00 -11.27
N ARG A 80 -4.48 -9.71 -11.62
CA ARG A 80 -4.45 -8.63 -10.61
C ARG A 80 -5.72 -8.57 -9.78
N LYS A 81 -6.88 -8.82 -10.41
CA LYS A 81 -8.17 -8.87 -9.72
C LYS A 81 -8.15 -9.88 -8.57
N PHE A 82 -7.43 -10.99 -8.72
CA PHE A 82 -7.30 -12.01 -7.70
C PHE A 82 -6.63 -11.47 -6.42
N ALA A 83 -5.53 -10.73 -6.58
CA ALA A 83 -4.81 -10.11 -5.46
C ALA A 83 -5.55 -8.90 -4.86
N GLN A 84 -6.46 -8.28 -5.62
CA GLN A 84 -7.28 -7.16 -5.16
C GLN A 84 -8.48 -7.62 -4.35
N HIS A 85 -9.07 -8.78 -4.68
CA HIS A 85 -10.23 -9.33 -4.00
C HIS A 85 -9.78 -10.15 -2.78
N LYS A 86 -9.91 -9.58 -1.59
CA LYS A 86 -9.33 -10.12 -0.35
C LYS A 86 -9.87 -11.50 0.05
N LEU A 87 -11.11 -11.82 -0.30
CA LEU A 87 -11.65 -13.17 -0.07
C LEU A 87 -10.99 -14.20 -0.99
N ALA A 88 -10.85 -13.87 -2.29
CA ALA A 88 -10.23 -14.78 -3.25
C ALA A 88 -8.75 -15.01 -2.92
N GLU A 89 -8.00 -13.93 -2.61
CA GLU A 89 -6.61 -14.00 -2.14
C GLU A 89 -6.49 -14.89 -0.90
N LYS A 90 -7.33 -14.64 0.10
CA LYS A 90 -7.35 -15.39 1.36
C LYS A 90 -7.65 -16.86 1.15
N SER A 91 -8.67 -17.18 0.35
CA SER A 91 -9.08 -18.55 0.05
C SER A 91 -7.95 -19.33 -0.64
N LEU A 92 -7.28 -18.71 -1.63
CA LEU A 92 -6.17 -19.34 -2.34
C LEU A 92 -4.99 -19.60 -1.41
N LEU A 93 -4.56 -18.58 -0.62
CA LEU A 93 -3.44 -18.73 0.31
C LEU A 93 -3.71 -19.82 1.36
N THR A 94 -4.95 -19.89 1.88
CA THR A 94 -5.36 -20.92 2.82
C THR A 94 -5.35 -22.31 2.18
N LEU A 95 -5.88 -22.45 0.96
CA LEU A 95 -5.87 -23.71 0.22
C LEU A 95 -4.46 -24.23 -0.05
N MET A 96 -3.51 -23.31 -0.33
CA MET A 96 -2.10 -23.64 -0.56
C MET A 96 -1.28 -23.84 0.73
N GLY A 97 -1.88 -23.74 1.91
CA GLY A 97 -1.22 -23.93 3.19
C GLY A 97 -0.30 -22.78 3.62
N PHE A 98 -0.40 -21.60 3.01
CA PHE A 98 0.37 -20.44 3.45
C PHE A 98 -0.16 -19.90 4.79
N PRO A 99 0.72 -19.51 5.71
CA PRO A 99 0.31 -18.92 6.98
C PRO A 99 -0.37 -17.57 6.74
N THR A 100 -1.62 -17.50 7.15
CA THR A 100 -2.44 -16.28 7.04
C THR A 100 -3.19 -16.06 8.33
N PRO A 101 -3.56 -14.81 8.70
CA PRO A 101 -4.45 -14.54 9.83
C PRO A 101 -5.75 -15.37 9.71
N THR A 102 -6.32 -15.79 10.81
CA THR A 102 -7.59 -16.55 10.82
C THR A 102 -8.68 -15.69 10.19
N PHE A 103 -9.36 -16.24 9.19
CA PHE A 103 -10.55 -15.62 8.61
C PHE A 103 -11.74 -15.89 9.53
N ILE A 104 -12.51 -14.86 9.87
CA ILE A 104 -13.66 -15.00 10.79
C ILE A 104 -15.00 -14.76 10.09
N GLY A 105 -15.03 -14.00 9.01
CA GLY A 105 -16.24 -13.76 8.24
C GLY A 105 -16.09 -12.63 7.23
N PHE A 106 -17.11 -12.52 6.40
CA PHE A 106 -17.29 -11.46 5.42
C PHE A 106 -18.63 -10.78 5.68
N TYR A 107 -18.59 -9.51 6.07
CA TYR A 107 -19.80 -8.70 6.26
C TYR A 107 -20.20 -8.05 4.95
N SER A 108 -21.48 -8.19 4.57
CA SER A 108 -22.09 -7.47 3.45
C SER A 108 -23.60 -7.47 3.61
N GLU A 109 -24.24 -6.31 3.45
CA GLU A 109 -25.71 -6.17 3.46
C GLU A 109 -26.39 -6.98 2.34
N GLU A 110 -25.63 -7.32 1.27
CA GLU A 110 -26.12 -8.10 0.12
C GLU A 110 -25.91 -9.61 0.25
N GLY A 111 -25.32 -10.11 1.36
CA GLY A 111 -25.12 -11.54 1.56
C GLY A 111 -23.77 -11.92 2.14
N GLY A 112 -23.38 -11.30 3.24
CA GLY A 112 -22.21 -11.70 4.04
C GLY A 112 -22.43 -13.00 4.83
N SER A 113 -21.34 -13.67 5.22
CA SER A 113 -21.40 -14.87 6.07
C SER A 113 -20.13 -15.06 6.90
N ASP A 114 -20.29 -15.76 8.04
CA ASP A 114 -19.14 -16.26 8.80
C ASP A 114 -18.57 -17.55 8.18
N THR A 115 -17.54 -18.12 8.80
CA THR A 115 -16.90 -19.37 8.35
C THR A 115 -17.78 -20.60 8.45
N LYS A 116 -18.94 -20.51 9.13
CA LYS A 116 -19.92 -21.59 9.29
C LYS A 116 -21.15 -21.40 8.40
N GLY A 117 -21.16 -20.33 7.58
CA GLY A 117 -22.28 -20.00 6.71
C GLY A 117 -23.42 -19.26 7.42
N ILE A 118 -23.20 -18.75 8.64
CA ILE A 118 -24.17 -17.91 9.34
C ILE A 118 -24.14 -16.53 8.71
N SER A 119 -25.33 -15.97 8.41
CA SER A 119 -25.45 -14.65 7.77
C SER A 119 -24.78 -13.54 8.58
N LEU A 120 -24.06 -12.66 7.87
CA LEU A 120 -23.45 -11.43 8.37
C LEU A 120 -23.87 -10.25 7.48
N ASP A 121 -25.15 -9.96 7.47
CA ASP A 121 -25.80 -8.96 6.62
C ASP A 121 -26.36 -7.76 7.41
N THR A 122 -26.33 -7.83 8.74
CA THR A 122 -26.74 -6.75 9.64
C THR A 122 -25.65 -6.41 10.65
N LEU A 123 -25.68 -5.19 11.20
CA LEU A 123 -24.77 -4.79 12.28
C LEU A 123 -24.93 -5.68 13.51
N ASP A 124 -26.15 -6.08 13.85
CA ASP A 124 -26.42 -6.99 14.98
C ASP A 124 -25.75 -8.35 14.79
N SER A 125 -25.80 -8.91 13.56
CA SER A 125 -25.12 -10.17 13.24
C SER A 125 -23.60 -10.04 13.31
N LEU A 126 -23.06 -8.89 12.87
CA LEU A 126 -21.64 -8.59 12.99
C LEU A 126 -21.23 -8.45 14.46
N GLU A 127 -21.99 -7.70 15.25
CA GLU A 127 -21.77 -7.55 16.70
C GLU A 127 -21.77 -8.91 17.41
N ALA A 128 -22.78 -9.74 17.16
CA ALA A 128 -22.87 -11.07 17.72
C ALA A 128 -21.67 -11.98 17.36
N LEU A 129 -21.10 -11.81 16.16
CA LEU A 129 -19.87 -12.48 15.77
C LEU A 129 -18.67 -11.91 16.55
N LEU A 130 -18.52 -10.58 16.61
CA LEU A 130 -17.38 -9.93 17.25
C LEU A 130 -17.34 -10.17 18.76
N CYS A 131 -18.47 -10.30 19.42
CA CYS A 131 -18.57 -10.69 20.84
C CYS A 131 -17.82 -11.98 21.16
N LYS A 132 -17.69 -12.91 20.22
CA LYS A 132 -16.93 -14.16 20.40
C LYS A 132 -15.41 -13.93 20.44
N TYR A 133 -14.97 -12.76 20.02
CA TYR A 133 -13.56 -12.35 19.95
C TYR A 133 -13.22 -11.25 20.96
N GLU A 134 -13.98 -11.17 22.05
CA GLU A 134 -13.69 -10.25 23.15
C GLU A 134 -12.23 -10.36 23.61
N ASN A 135 -11.59 -9.23 23.87
CA ASN A 135 -10.17 -9.09 24.20
C ASN A 135 -9.17 -9.46 23.08
N HIS A 136 -9.62 -9.85 21.89
CA HIS A 136 -8.75 -10.07 20.74
C HIS A 136 -8.65 -8.81 19.87
N VAL A 137 -7.58 -8.74 19.08
CA VAL A 137 -7.45 -7.74 18.02
C VAL A 137 -8.00 -8.35 16.74
N VAL A 138 -9.02 -7.71 16.18
CA VAL A 138 -9.62 -8.07 14.89
C VAL A 138 -9.21 -7.06 13.84
N CYS A 139 -8.83 -7.57 12.66
CA CYS A 139 -8.46 -6.75 11.52
C CYS A 139 -9.59 -6.73 10.48
N PHE A 140 -10.02 -5.54 10.12
CA PHE A 140 -11.01 -5.30 9.08
C PHE A 140 -10.30 -4.86 7.80
N LYS A 141 -10.76 -5.38 6.67
CA LYS A 141 -10.26 -5.01 5.33
C LYS A 141 -11.41 -4.88 4.38
N MET A 142 -11.35 -3.93 3.48
CA MET A 142 -12.26 -3.89 2.34
C MET A 142 -12.12 -5.16 1.51
N ALA A 143 -13.24 -5.68 0.99
CA ALA A 143 -13.23 -6.86 0.12
C ALA A 143 -12.39 -6.62 -1.14
N GLU A 144 -12.50 -5.43 -1.72
CA GLU A 144 -11.66 -4.94 -2.81
C GLU A 144 -10.95 -3.66 -2.38
N GLY A 145 -9.67 -3.52 -2.73
CA GLY A 145 -8.89 -2.33 -2.39
C GLY A 145 -7.39 -2.47 -2.67
N TRP A 146 -6.67 -1.35 -2.54
CA TRP A 146 -5.24 -1.23 -2.83
C TRP A 146 -4.48 -0.69 -1.62
N GLY A 147 -3.22 -1.09 -1.50
CA GLY A 147 -2.25 -0.40 -0.64
C GLY A 147 -2.60 -0.27 0.84
N GLY A 148 -3.52 -1.10 1.36
CA GLY A 148 -3.98 -1.01 2.75
C GLY A 148 -5.12 -0.01 2.98
N GLU A 149 -5.71 0.53 1.93
CA GLU A 149 -6.90 1.37 2.01
C GLU A 149 -8.03 0.63 2.73
N GLY A 150 -8.70 1.31 3.68
CA GLY A 150 -9.78 0.73 4.49
C GLY A 150 -9.32 -0.33 5.51
N PHE A 151 -8.00 -0.50 5.75
CA PHE A 151 -7.51 -1.38 6.81
C PHE A 151 -7.71 -0.74 8.18
N THR A 152 -8.33 -1.50 9.08
CA THR A 152 -8.47 -1.12 10.49
C THR A 152 -8.17 -2.32 11.37
N ALA A 153 -7.41 -2.12 12.44
CA ALA A 153 -7.21 -3.10 13.51
C ALA A 153 -7.81 -2.54 14.80
N ALA A 154 -8.72 -3.26 15.41
CA ALA A 154 -9.40 -2.86 16.62
C ALA A 154 -9.35 -3.97 17.67
N LYS A 155 -9.14 -3.61 18.92
CA LYS A 155 -9.34 -4.51 20.06
C LYS A 155 -10.82 -4.56 20.39
N ILE A 156 -11.39 -5.74 20.41
CA ILE A 156 -12.80 -5.94 20.76
C ILE A 156 -12.96 -5.90 22.28
N SER A 157 -13.85 -5.04 22.77
CA SER A 157 -14.19 -4.94 24.19
C SER A 157 -15.69 -4.71 24.35
N LYS A 158 -16.32 -5.40 25.30
CA LYS A 158 -17.71 -5.12 25.69
C LYS A 158 -17.79 -3.83 26.51
N THR A 159 -18.76 -3.01 26.18
CA THR A 159 -19.18 -1.86 27.00
C THR A 159 -20.55 -2.15 27.62
N ALA A 160 -21.00 -1.32 28.55
CA ALA A 160 -22.33 -1.44 29.16
C ALA A 160 -23.48 -1.22 28.13
N GLU A 161 -23.18 -0.64 26.99
CA GLU A 161 -24.13 -0.30 25.90
C GLU A 161 -24.00 -1.26 24.68
N GLY A 162 -23.13 -2.25 24.73
CA GLY A 162 -22.81 -3.15 23.62
C GLY A 162 -21.30 -3.19 23.29
N LEU A 163 -20.96 -3.53 22.04
CA LEU A 163 -19.57 -3.47 21.54
C LEU A 163 -19.15 -2.06 21.16
#